data_951e647b784bdce0adfffb6e266c57ed
#
_entry.id   951e647b784bdce0adfffb6e266c57ed
#
_cell.length_a   1.000
_cell.length_b   1.000
_cell.length_c   1.000
_cell.angle_alpha   90.00
_cell.angle_beta   90.00
_cell.angle_gamma   90.00
#
_symmetry.space_group_name_H-M   'P 1'
#
loop_
_entity.id
_entity.type
_entity.pdbx_description
1 polymer ?
#
loop_
_entity_poly.entity_id
_entity_poly.type
_entity_poly.pdbx_seq_one_letter_code
_entity_poly.pdbx_strand_id
1 'polypeptide(L)'
;NQKTVGIIDKNDEENYVKIAEPLGVVAGVTPVTNPTSTVVFKSLICAKTRNPIIFGFHPGAQKCCTFAAEILRDAAIKAGAPENCIQWIEYPSIEATSALMNHSGVDVVLATGGSGMVKSAYSTGKPALGVGPGNVPCYIEKTSNLERACNDLILSKTFDNGMICASEQSVVVDENIALKFENIMLKNGCVFLSEEESEKLTSYMINPEKGTLNGVVAGKSAVEIAESSGIDVPKNTKILIVRLKGVGKDYPLSVEKLSPVLSYYTVKDSLEGFERCKEILKFNGEGHTAVIHSQDERIIEKFGEMMDAGRIIVNSPSSQGAIGDIYNCATPSLTLGCGSKGKNSTTDNVSVNNLLNIKRVFKRRVNMQWFKVPSKIYFEKGSISYLEDMDDINRIFIVTDETMVKLGNVQKVIYHLNKRNNNCQIEVFSSVSPDPDVETVWSGLEIMKRFSPDAVISLGGGSAIDVAKAMWMFYEYPDL
;
A
#
# COMPACT_ATOMS: atom_id res chain seq x y z
N ASN A 1 -14.26 11.37 2.24
CA ASN A 1 -15.11 11.64 1.05
C ASN A 1 -15.07 10.50 -0.01
N GLN A 2 -14.78 9.27 0.38
CA GLN A 2 -14.81 8.13 -0.54
C GLN A 2 -16.24 7.79 -0.98
N LYS A 3 -16.42 7.53 -2.28
CA LYS A 3 -17.68 7.06 -2.85
C LYS A 3 -17.80 5.55 -2.64
N THR A 4 -18.87 5.10 -2.00
CA THR A 4 -19.09 3.70 -1.59
C THR A 4 -20.34 3.06 -2.18
N VAL A 5 -21.03 3.78 -3.09
CA VAL A 5 -22.33 3.38 -3.64
C VAL A 5 -22.39 3.69 -5.13
N GLY A 6 -22.89 2.75 -5.91
CA GLY A 6 -23.06 2.90 -7.36
C GLY A 6 -21.73 2.97 -8.11
N ILE A 7 -21.69 3.70 -9.21
CA ILE A 7 -20.46 3.83 -10.01
C ILE A 7 -19.44 4.64 -9.22
N ILE A 8 -18.31 4.00 -8.87
CA ILE A 8 -17.21 4.59 -8.10
C ILE A 8 -16.02 4.97 -8.98
N ASP A 9 -15.89 4.34 -10.14
CA ASP A 9 -14.81 4.59 -11.09
C ASP A 9 -15.30 4.30 -12.51
N LYS A 10 -14.88 5.10 -13.47
CA LYS A 10 -15.19 4.93 -14.88
C LYS A 10 -13.96 5.34 -15.69
N ASN A 11 -13.50 4.44 -16.53
CA ASN A 11 -12.40 4.69 -17.45
C ASN A 11 -12.88 4.43 -18.89
N ASP A 12 -13.03 5.49 -19.65
CA ASP A 12 -13.52 5.41 -21.03
C ASP A 12 -12.41 4.98 -22.01
N GLU A 13 -11.13 5.17 -21.68
CA GLU A 13 -10.00 4.69 -22.51
C GLU A 13 -9.83 3.17 -22.38
N GLU A 14 -9.92 2.66 -21.17
CA GLU A 14 -9.82 1.22 -20.90
C GLU A 14 -11.18 0.51 -21.02
N ASN A 15 -12.26 1.23 -21.26
CA ASN A 15 -13.60 0.72 -21.44
C ASN A 15 -14.13 -0.13 -20.27
N TYR A 16 -13.98 0.36 -19.04
CA TYR A 16 -14.58 -0.28 -17.88
C TYR A 16 -15.33 0.68 -16.96
N VAL A 17 -16.21 0.10 -16.17
CA VAL A 17 -16.92 0.79 -15.06
C VAL A 17 -16.82 -0.08 -13.82
N LYS A 18 -16.49 0.52 -12.66
CA LYS A 18 -16.53 -0.13 -11.34
C LYS A 18 -17.74 0.34 -10.56
N ILE A 19 -18.51 -0.61 -10.05
CA ILE A 19 -19.72 -0.36 -9.26
C ILE A 19 -19.52 -0.96 -7.88
N ALA A 20 -19.70 -0.13 -6.85
CA ALA A 20 -19.62 -0.55 -5.45
C ALA A 20 -20.97 -1.04 -4.94
N GLU A 21 -20.95 -2.21 -4.29
CA GLU A 21 -22.08 -2.81 -3.57
C GLU A 21 -21.64 -3.22 -2.15
N PRO A 22 -22.57 -3.34 -1.19
CA PRO A 22 -22.26 -3.88 0.11
C PRO A 22 -21.80 -5.34 0.03
N LEU A 23 -21.00 -5.78 1.02
CA LEU A 23 -20.63 -7.19 1.18
C LEU A 23 -21.81 -8.03 1.65
N GLY A 24 -22.63 -7.49 2.56
CA GLY A 24 -23.70 -8.17 3.27
C GLY A 24 -23.56 -8.02 4.78
N VAL A 25 -23.98 -9.03 5.53
CA VAL A 25 -23.96 -9.02 6.99
C VAL A 25 -22.55 -9.21 7.54
N VAL A 26 -22.11 -8.29 8.38
CA VAL A 26 -20.79 -8.31 9.02
C VAL A 26 -20.89 -8.87 10.44
N ALA A 27 -20.11 -9.91 10.78
CA ALA A 27 -19.86 -10.29 12.15
C ALA A 27 -18.69 -9.47 12.71
N GLY A 28 -18.96 -8.52 13.60
CA GLY A 28 -17.98 -7.62 14.21
C GLY A 28 -17.50 -8.13 15.57
N VAL A 29 -16.25 -8.58 15.69
CA VAL A 29 -15.67 -8.96 16.98
C VAL A 29 -14.81 -7.84 17.53
N THR A 30 -15.04 -7.43 18.78
CA THR A 30 -14.31 -6.33 19.42
C THR A 30 -13.38 -6.84 20.52
N PRO A 31 -12.19 -6.24 20.68
CA PRO A 31 -11.26 -6.57 21.75
C PRO A 31 -11.68 -5.91 23.07
N VAL A 32 -11.01 -6.31 24.16
CA VAL A 32 -11.18 -5.63 25.46
C VAL A 32 -10.28 -4.38 25.58
N THR A 33 -9.25 -4.27 24.75
CA THR A 33 -8.22 -3.23 24.86
C THR A 33 -8.70 -1.83 24.43
N ASN A 34 -9.48 -1.75 23.37
CA ASN A 34 -10.04 -0.48 22.85
C ASN A 34 -11.49 -0.72 22.35
N PRO A 35 -12.39 -1.13 23.26
CA PRO A 35 -13.67 -1.72 22.88
C PRO A 35 -14.63 -0.68 22.26
N THR A 36 -14.85 0.45 22.90
CA THR A 36 -15.82 1.48 22.46
C THR A 36 -15.38 2.14 21.17
N SER A 37 -14.12 2.50 21.04
CA SER A 37 -13.56 3.07 19.80
C SER A 37 -13.66 2.11 18.62
N THR A 38 -13.46 0.81 18.87
CA THR A 38 -13.63 -0.23 17.83
C THR A 38 -15.11 -0.37 17.42
N VAL A 39 -16.05 -0.30 18.37
CA VAL A 39 -17.50 -0.27 18.04
C VAL A 39 -17.83 0.94 17.17
N VAL A 40 -17.37 2.12 17.55
CA VAL A 40 -17.60 3.36 16.78
C VAL A 40 -17.02 3.21 15.39
N PHE A 41 -15.76 2.83 15.28
CA PHE A 41 -15.07 2.68 13.99
C PHE A 41 -15.78 1.68 13.08
N LYS A 42 -16.04 0.45 13.57
CA LYS A 42 -16.67 -0.61 12.75
C LYS A 42 -18.10 -0.23 12.35
N SER A 43 -18.88 0.39 13.24
CA SER A 43 -20.22 0.87 12.91
C SER A 43 -20.19 1.93 11.81
N LEU A 44 -19.25 2.89 11.85
CA LEU A 44 -19.13 3.96 10.85
C LEU A 44 -18.74 3.42 9.47
N ILE A 45 -17.76 2.52 9.39
CA ILE A 45 -17.36 1.95 8.08
C ILE A 45 -18.44 1.03 7.51
N CYS A 46 -19.15 0.28 8.35
CA CYS A 46 -20.27 -0.56 7.94
C CYS A 46 -21.46 0.30 7.48
N ALA A 47 -21.86 1.32 8.22
CA ALA A 47 -22.93 2.26 7.82
C ALA A 47 -22.58 2.95 6.49
N LYS A 48 -21.34 3.44 6.33
CA LYS A 48 -20.88 4.10 5.11
C LYS A 48 -20.94 3.17 3.88
N THR A 49 -20.77 1.87 4.07
CA THR A 49 -20.80 0.86 3.01
C THR A 49 -22.14 0.11 2.93
N ARG A 50 -23.10 0.48 3.76
CA ARG A 50 -24.45 -0.13 3.85
C ARG A 50 -24.44 -1.62 4.19
N ASN A 51 -23.47 -2.03 4.98
CA ASN A 51 -23.40 -3.37 5.54
C ASN A 51 -24.03 -3.36 6.94
N PRO A 52 -25.04 -4.17 7.26
CA PRO A 52 -25.45 -4.37 8.64
C PRO A 52 -24.37 -5.08 9.42
N ILE A 53 -24.23 -4.74 10.70
CA ILE A 53 -23.22 -5.36 11.58
C ILE A 53 -23.86 -5.95 12.82
N ILE A 54 -23.41 -7.17 13.18
CA ILE A 54 -23.76 -7.83 14.43
C ILE A 54 -22.49 -7.99 15.25
N PHE A 55 -22.45 -7.43 16.44
CA PHE A 55 -21.26 -7.48 17.28
C PHE A 55 -21.25 -8.69 18.23
N GLY A 56 -20.09 -9.34 18.35
CA GLY A 56 -19.70 -10.16 19.47
C GLY A 56 -18.72 -9.38 20.34
N PHE A 57 -19.19 -8.82 21.44
CA PHE A 57 -18.37 -8.06 22.37
C PHE A 57 -17.55 -8.96 23.29
N HIS A 58 -16.40 -8.47 23.75
CA HIS A 58 -15.67 -9.12 24.81
C HIS A 58 -16.48 -9.02 26.12
N PRO A 59 -16.65 -10.12 26.91
CA PRO A 59 -17.47 -10.09 28.14
C PRO A 59 -17.07 -8.98 29.11
N GLY A 60 -15.78 -8.72 29.28
CA GLY A 60 -15.27 -7.64 30.15
C GLY A 60 -15.59 -6.22 29.70
N ALA A 61 -16.04 -6.04 28.43
CA ALA A 61 -16.37 -4.74 27.86
C ALA A 61 -17.84 -4.63 27.41
N GLN A 62 -18.66 -5.64 27.72
CA GLN A 62 -20.05 -5.72 27.25
C GLN A 62 -20.84 -4.43 27.49
N LYS A 63 -20.85 -3.92 28.73
CA LYS A 63 -21.67 -2.75 29.10
C LYS A 63 -21.31 -1.49 28.31
N CYS A 64 -20.01 -1.16 28.21
CA CYS A 64 -19.58 0.04 27.49
C CYS A 64 -19.76 -0.10 25.97
N CYS A 65 -19.55 -1.32 25.43
CA CYS A 65 -19.78 -1.59 24.01
C CYS A 65 -21.26 -1.50 23.65
N THR A 66 -22.15 -2.09 24.46
CA THR A 66 -23.60 -1.99 24.27
C THR A 66 -24.04 -0.53 24.24
N PHE A 67 -23.63 0.26 25.24
CA PHE A 67 -23.99 1.68 25.32
C PHE A 67 -23.50 2.46 24.07
N ALA A 68 -22.27 2.22 23.62
CA ALA A 68 -21.76 2.84 22.41
C ALA A 68 -22.54 2.41 21.15
N ALA A 69 -22.88 1.12 21.05
CA ALA A 69 -23.63 0.59 19.91
C ALA A 69 -25.08 1.13 19.86
N GLU A 70 -25.73 1.29 21.02
CA GLU A 70 -27.05 1.89 21.15
C GLU A 70 -27.07 3.31 20.62
N ILE A 71 -26.13 4.16 21.06
CA ILE A 71 -26.02 5.55 20.60
C ILE A 71 -25.86 5.59 19.06
N LEU A 72 -25.00 4.75 18.51
CA LEU A 72 -24.74 4.72 17.06
C LEU A 72 -25.94 4.19 16.28
N ARG A 73 -26.58 3.11 16.76
CA ARG A 73 -27.80 2.55 16.17
C ARG A 73 -28.90 3.61 16.11
N ASP A 74 -29.18 4.24 17.25
CA ASP A 74 -30.28 5.22 17.37
C ASP A 74 -30.00 6.45 16.49
N ALA A 75 -28.76 6.92 16.44
CA ALA A 75 -28.35 7.98 15.51
C ALA A 75 -28.52 7.59 14.05
N ALA A 76 -28.15 6.34 13.68
CA ALA A 76 -28.30 5.82 12.32
C ALA A 76 -29.79 5.71 11.94
N ILE A 77 -30.63 5.15 12.80
CA ILE A 77 -32.10 5.05 12.60
C ILE A 77 -32.70 6.43 12.42
N LYS A 78 -32.34 7.39 13.27
CA LYS A 78 -32.78 8.79 13.15
C LYS A 78 -32.38 9.42 11.82
N ALA A 79 -31.27 8.99 11.24
CA ALA A 79 -30.80 9.42 9.92
C ALA A 79 -31.42 8.62 8.75
N GLY A 80 -32.35 7.68 9.02
CA GLY A 80 -33.05 6.89 8.01
C GLY A 80 -32.47 5.51 7.72
N ALA A 81 -31.55 5.01 8.55
CA ALA A 81 -31.06 3.63 8.43
C ALA A 81 -32.14 2.64 8.92
N PRO A 82 -32.12 1.39 8.41
CA PRO A 82 -32.99 0.33 8.92
C PRO A 82 -32.73 0.05 10.42
N GLU A 83 -33.77 -0.34 11.15
CA GLU A 83 -33.68 -0.62 12.61
C GLU A 83 -32.64 -1.67 12.97
N ASN A 84 -32.41 -2.62 12.09
CA ASN A 84 -31.48 -3.74 12.31
C ASN A 84 -30.06 -3.48 11.74
N CYS A 85 -29.68 -2.24 11.49
CA CYS A 85 -28.39 -1.91 10.88
C CYS A 85 -27.19 -2.17 11.81
N ILE A 86 -27.37 -2.05 13.13
CA ILE A 86 -26.36 -2.34 14.17
C ILE A 86 -27.01 -3.18 15.25
N GLN A 87 -26.46 -4.37 15.47
CA GLN A 87 -26.94 -5.31 16.49
C GLN A 87 -25.77 -5.90 17.29
N TRP A 88 -26.05 -6.59 18.37
CA TRP A 88 -25.04 -7.28 19.20
C TRP A 88 -25.62 -8.50 19.91
N ILE A 89 -24.71 -9.39 20.33
CA ILE A 89 -25.07 -10.53 21.19
C ILE A 89 -25.30 -9.99 22.60
N GLU A 90 -26.50 -10.21 23.15
CA GLU A 90 -26.89 -9.73 24.47
C GLU A 90 -26.10 -10.42 25.59
N TYR A 91 -25.90 -11.73 25.47
CA TYR A 91 -25.14 -12.53 26.43
C TYR A 91 -23.83 -13.03 25.82
N PRO A 92 -22.71 -12.30 26.03
CA PRO A 92 -21.46 -12.60 25.35
C PRO A 92 -20.80 -13.85 25.91
N SER A 93 -20.42 -14.75 25.01
CA SER A 93 -19.58 -15.90 25.33
C SER A 93 -18.71 -16.25 24.11
N ILE A 94 -17.72 -17.11 24.32
CA ILE A 94 -16.87 -17.62 23.21
C ILE A 94 -17.74 -18.43 22.25
N GLU A 95 -18.65 -19.25 22.77
CA GLU A 95 -19.57 -20.09 21.99
C GLU A 95 -20.53 -19.22 21.14
N ALA A 96 -21.13 -18.19 21.75
CA ALA A 96 -22.06 -17.30 21.07
C ALA A 96 -21.34 -16.49 19.96
N THR A 97 -20.12 -16.01 20.22
CA THR A 97 -19.29 -15.32 19.21
C THR A 97 -18.89 -16.27 18.08
N SER A 98 -18.52 -17.53 18.43
CA SER A 98 -18.23 -18.56 17.43
C SER A 98 -19.45 -18.90 16.59
N ALA A 99 -20.63 -19.04 17.21
CA ALA A 99 -21.89 -19.29 16.50
C ALA A 99 -22.22 -18.14 15.54
N LEU A 100 -22.05 -16.88 15.96
CA LEU A 100 -22.22 -15.72 15.10
C LEU A 100 -21.28 -15.77 13.88
N MET A 101 -19.99 -15.96 14.08
CA MET A 101 -19.01 -16.00 13.00
C MET A 101 -19.28 -17.14 11.99
N ASN A 102 -19.80 -18.27 12.45
CA ASN A 102 -20.11 -19.43 11.60
C ASN A 102 -21.53 -19.40 11.01
N HIS A 103 -22.40 -18.49 11.44
CA HIS A 103 -23.80 -18.45 11.00
C HIS A 103 -23.91 -18.24 9.49
N SER A 104 -24.78 -19.01 8.82
CA SER A 104 -24.94 -18.98 7.35
C SER A 104 -25.36 -17.61 6.79
N GLY A 105 -26.07 -16.81 7.57
CA GLY A 105 -26.48 -15.45 7.20
C GLY A 105 -25.39 -14.37 7.37
N VAL A 106 -24.18 -14.73 7.80
CA VAL A 106 -23.04 -13.81 7.90
C VAL A 106 -22.17 -13.96 6.65
N ASP A 107 -21.88 -12.85 5.98
CA ASP A 107 -21.11 -12.81 4.74
C ASP A 107 -19.62 -12.54 4.96
N VAL A 108 -19.26 -11.77 5.99
CA VAL A 108 -17.86 -11.43 6.29
C VAL A 108 -17.63 -11.29 7.80
N VAL A 109 -16.43 -11.69 8.25
CA VAL A 109 -16.01 -11.56 9.65
C VAL A 109 -14.98 -10.42 9.78
N LEU A 110 -15.27 -9.43 10.62
CA LEU A 110 -14.37 -8.32 10.95
C LEU A 110 -13.91 -8.43 12.40
N ALA A 111 -12.81 -9.16 12.62
CA ALA A 111 -12.35 -9.54 13.96
C ALA A 111 -11.13 -8.72 14.39
N THR A 112 -11.18 -8.16 15.59
CA THR A 112 -10.03 -7.57 16.28
C THR A 112 -9.91 -8.24 17.64
N GLY A 113 -8.74 -8.81 17.92
CA GLY A 113 -8.55 -9.54 19.19
C GLY A 113 -7.26 -10.36 19.20
N GLY A 114 -7.08 -11.18 20.24
CA GLY A 114 -5.92 -12.05 20.36
C GLY A 114 -5.83 -13.10 19.25
N SER A 115 -4.63 -13.71 19.10
CA SER A 115 -4.31 -14.67 18.03
C SER A 115 -5.31 -15.84 17.92
N GLY A 116 -5.86 -16.32 19.06
CA GLY A 116 -6.87 -17.37 19.06
C GLY A 116 -8.18 -16.96 18.39
N MET A 117 -8.65 -15.73 18.66
CA MET A 117 -9.87 -15.19 18.05
C MET A 117 -9.68 -14.96 16.55
N VAL A 118 -8.53 -14.42 16.16
CA VAL A 118 -8.18 -14.20 14.74
C VAL A 118 -8.12 -15.53 14.01
N LYS A 119 -7.49 -16.56 14.59
CA LYS A 119 -7.47 -17.91 14.03
C LYS A 119 -8.88 -18.47 13.86
N SER A 120 -9.76 -18.30 14.86
CA SER A 120 -11.16 -18.75 14.77
C SER A 120 -11.90 -18.04 13.64
N ALA A 121 -11.72 -16.73 13.48
CA ALA A 121 -12.33 -15.95 12.39
C ALA A 121 -11.93 -16.48 11.00
N TYR A 122 -10.64 -16.71 10.77
CA TYR A 122 -10.15 -17.27 9.49
C TYR A 122 -10.54 -18.74 9.27
N SER A 123 -10.83 -19.49 10.36
CA SER A 123 -11.24 -20.90 10.28
C SER A 123 -12.72 -21.09 9.90
N THR A 124 -13.52 -20.03 9.80
CA THR A 124 -14.94 -20.11 9.43
C THR A 124 -15.18 -20.44 7.95
N GLY A 125 -14.13 -20.35 7.11
CA GLY A 125 -14.27 -20.49 5.64
C GLY A 125 -14.91 -19.29 4.96
N LYS A 126 -15.24 -18.23 5.71
CA LYS A 126 -15.78 -16.96 5.18
C LYS A 126 -14.67 -15.95 4.92
N PRO A 127 -14.91 -14.96 4.05
CA PRO A 127 -14.06 -13.77 4.00
C PRO A 127 -13.90 -13.17 5.41
N ALA A 128 -12.65 -12.97 5.83
CA ALA A 128 -12.35 -12.46 7.15
C ALA A 128 -11.26 -11.37 7.08
N LEU A 129 -11.45 -10.33 7.86
CA LEU A 129 -10.48 -9.26 8.12
C LEU A 129 -10.15 -9.33 9.61
N GLY A 130 -9.10 -10.09 9.93
CA GLY A 130 -8.66 -10.32 11.30
C GLY A 130 -7.33 -9.62 11.56
N VAL A 131 -7.18 -9.04 12.75
CA VAL A 131 -5.95 -8.39 13.21
C VAL A 131 -5.53 -8.95 14.53
N GLY A 132 -4.28 -9.41 14.58
CA GLY A 132 -3.65 -10.01 15.74
C GLY A 132 -2.85 -9.03 16.60
N PRO A 133 -2.09 -9.56 17.59
CA PRO A 133 -1.24 -8.76 18.47
C PRO A 133 -0.10 -8.08 17.72
N GLY A 134 0.41 -6.99 18.30
CA GLY A 134 1.54 -6.23 17.77
C GLY A 134 2.71 -6.18 18.76
N ASN A 135 3.85 -6.77 18.39
CA ASN A 135 5.09 -6.63 19.17
C ASN A 135 6.02 -5.62 18.46
N VAL A 136 5.71 -4.34 18.62
CA VAL A 136 6.27 -3.24 17.84
C VAL A 136 7.66 -2.84 18.32
N PRO A 137 8.74 -3.03 17.52
CA PRO A 137 10.06 -2.48 17.79
C PRO A 137 10.15 -1.01 17.37
N CYS A 138 10.88 -0.20 18.14
CA CYS A 138 11.22 1.17 17.81
C CYS A 138 12.75 1.30 17.76
N TYR A 139 13.30 1.54 16.58
CA TYR A 139 14.74 1.76 16.42
C TYR A 139 15.09 3.23 16.47
N ILE A 140 15.99 3.60 17.39
CA ILE A 140 16.55 4.95 17.54
C ILE A 140 17.96 4.95 16.98
N GLU A 141 18.09 5.37 15.74
CA GLU A 141 19.33 5.43 14.99
C GLU A 141 20.15 6.68 15.41
N LYS A 142 21.47 6.60 15.32
CA LYS A 142 22.42 7.61 15.81
C LYS A 142 22.20 9.03 15.29
N THR A 143 21.60 9.21 14.09
CA THR A 143 21.33 10.53 13.53
C THR A 143 20.01 11.13 14.01
N SER A 144 19.22 10.38 14.79
CA SER A 144 17.89 10.78 15.23
C SER A 144 17.92 12.05 16.11
N ASN A 145 16.82 12.80 16.06
CA ASN A 145 16.57 13.86 17.05
C ASN A 145 16.07 13.20 18.34
N LEU A 146 16.97 13.05 19.32
CA LEU A 146 16.71 12.27 20.53
C LEU A 146 15.60 12.86 21.41
N GLU A 147 15.48 14.18 21.51
CA GLU A 147 14.42 14.83 22.28
C GLU A 147 13.05 14.55 21.66
N ARG A 148 12.95 14.67 20.34
CA ARG A 148 11.73 14.35 19.60
C ARG A 148 11.40 12.86 19.68
N ALA A 149 12.36 11.99 19.46
CA ALA A 149 12.17 10.53 19.53
C ALA A 149 11.68 10.09 20.92
N CYS A 150 12.26 10.67 22.00
CA CYS A 150 11.82 10.42 23.35
C CYS A 150 10.38 10.91 23.60
N ASN A 151 10.04 12.11 23.14
CA ASN A 151 8.70 12.67 23.29
C ASN A 151 7.67 11.84 22.53
N ASP A 152 7.95 11.47 21.29
CA ASP A 152 7.08 10.64 20.45
C ASP A 152 6.84 9.26 21.07
N LEU A 153 7.91 8.64 21.58
CA LEU A 153 7.83 7.35 22.27
C LEU A 153 6.97 7.43 23.54
N ILE A 154 7.15 8.47 24.37
CA ILE A 154 6.36 8.66 25.58
C ILE A 154 4.89 8.94 25.23
N LEU A 155 4.63 9.82 24.27
CA LEU A 155 3.29 10.14 23.81
C LEU A 155 2.55 8.90 23.32
N SER A 156 3.24 8.07 22.54
CA SER A 156 2.68 6.81 22.00
C SER A 156 2.44 5.79 23.11
N LYS A 157 3.43 5.58 24.00
CA LYS A 157 3.38 4.53 25.02
C LYS A 157 2.46 4.84 26.19
N THR A 158 2.23 6.11 26.48
CA THR A 158 1.28 6.53 27.54
C THR A 158 -0.13 6.74 27.02
N PHE A 159 -0.33 6.80 25.70
CA PHE A 159 -1.66 6.86 25.14
C PHE A 159 -2.43 5.59 25.49
N ASP A 160 -3.58 5.79 26.15
CA ASP A 160 -4.42 4.68 26.66
C ASP A 160 -3.61 3.63 27.45
N ASN A 161 -2.66 4.08 28.27
CA ASN A 161 -1.73 3.23 29.02
C ASN A 161 -1.05 2.14 28.18
N GLY A 162 -0.73 2.42 26.93
CA GLY A 162 -0.04 1.50 26.02
C GLY A 162 -0.86 0.30 25.55
N MET A 163 -2.19 0.37 25.61
CA MET A 163 -3.08 -0.72 25.23
C MET A 163 -3.26 -0.89 23.72
N ILE A 164 -2.94 0.14 22.92
CA ILE A 164 -3.04 0.02 21.46
C ILE A 164 -1.97 -0.95 20.96
N CYS A 165 -2.38 -1.93 20.14
CA CYS A 165 -1.51 -2.94 19.54
C CYS A 165 -0.36 -2.37 18.69
N ALA A 166 -0.49 -1.14 18.20
CA ALA A 166 0.56 -0.42 17.49
C ALA A 166 1.50 0.37 18.40
N SER A 167 1.26 0.38 19.73
CA SER A 167 2.16 1.02 20.69
C SER A 167 3.51 0.30 20.72
N GLU A 168 4.60 1.03 20.82
CA GLU A 168 5.95 0.48 20.93
C GLU A 168 6.04 -0.47 22.12
N GLN A 169 6.61 -1.64 21.90
CA GLN A 169 6.84 -2.65 22.94
C GLN A 169 8.30 -2.73 23.33
N SER A 170 9.18 -2.36 22.42
CA SER A 170 10.63 -2.41 22.62
C SER A 170 11.30 -1.21 21.97
N VAL A 171 12.37 -0.74 22.59
CA VAL A 171 13.22 0.32 22.06
C VAL A 171 14.62 -0.26 21.83
N VAL A 172 15.12 -0.10 20.62
CA VAL A 172 16.44 -0.53 20.18
C VAL A 172 17.25 0.73 19.87
N VAL A 173 18.39 0.93 20.51
CA VAL A 173 19.13 2.20 20.49
C VAL A 173 20.58 1.94 20.11
N ASP A 174 21.15 2.75 19.21
CA ASP A 174 22.57 2.71 18.90
C ASP A 174 23.41 3.07 20.14
N GLU A 175 24.43 2.29 20.43
CA GLU A 175 25.27 2.45 21.64
C GLU A 175 25.89 3.85 21.76
N ASN A 176 26.25 4.47 20.63
CA ASN A 176 26.87 5.80 20.59
C ASN A 176 25.97 6.90 21.15
N ILE A 177 24.68 6.70 21.20
CA ILE A 177 23.67 7.66 21.65
C ILE A 177 22.91 7.17 22.89
N ALA A 178 23.07 5.91 23.28
CA ALA A 178 22.29 5.26 24.31
C ALA A 178 22.27 6.01 25.63
N LEU A 179 23.44 6.37 26.18
CA LEU A 179 23.52 7.10 27.43
C LEU A 179 22.83 8.47 27.38
N LYS A 180 22.96 9.19 26.27
CA LYS A 180 22.29 10.48 26.07
C LYS A 180 20.77 10.29 26.01
N PHE A 181 20.29 9.29 25.28
CA PHE A 181 18.87 8.97 25.16
C PHE A 181 18.26 8.54 26.48
N GLU A 182 18.93 7.66 27.24
CA GLU A 182 18.52 7.24 28.58
C GLU A 182 18.36 8.45 29.51
N ASN A 183 19.31 9.37 29.52
CA ASN A 183 19.24 10.60 30.35
C ASN A 183 18.02 11.48 29.97
N ILE A 184 17.66 11.54 28.68
CA ILE A 184 16.49 12.27 28.24
C ILE A 184 15.23 11.53 28.72
N MET A 185 15.16 10.21 28.60
CA MET A 185 14.04 9.41 29.08
C MET A 185 13.80 9.55 30.57
N LEU A 186 14.87 9.48 31.38
CA LEU A 186 14.82 9.69 32.84
C LEU A 186 14.25 11.06 33.22
N LYS A 187 14.68 12.12 32.56
CA LYS A 187 14.18 13.49 32.78
C LYS A 187 12.69 13.64 32.44
N ASN A 188 12.18 12.81 31.55
CA ASN A 188 10.80 12.86 31.08
C ASN A 188 9.85 11.86 31.77
N GLY A 189 10.28 11.25 32.88
CA GLY A 189 9.43 10.39 33.72
C GLY A 189 9.48 8.91 33.39
N CYS A 190 10.50 8.46 32.68
CA CYS A 190 10.76 7.03 32.50
C CYS A 190 11.66 6.54 33.64
N VAL A 191 11.47 5.31 34.08
CA VAL A 191 12.27 4.67 35.13
C VAL A 191 12.89 3.39 34.58
N PHE A 192 14.23 3.32 34.62
CA PHE A 192 14.97 2.09 34.29
C PHE A 192 15.10 1.23 35.55
N LEU A 193 14.51 0.03 35.47
CA LEU A 193 14.53 -0.91 36.58
C LEU A 193 15.89 -1.61 36.71
N SER A 194 16.26 -1.91 37.95
CA SER A 194 17.38 -2.80 38.26
C SER A 194 17.05 -4.27 37.84
N GLU A 195 18.04 -5.15 37.89
CA GLU A 195 17.83 -6.58 37.59
C GLU A 195 16.82 -7.21 38.57
N GLU A 196 16.93 -6.95 39.87
CA GLU A 196 16.00 -7.45 40.90
C GLU A 196 14.56 -6.94 40.68
N GLU A 197 14.42 -5.62 40.38
CA GLU A 197 13.09 -5.05 40.06
C GLU A 197 12.50 -5.61 38.77
N SER A 198 13.35 -5.87 37.79
CA SER A 198 12.94 -6.49 36.51
C SER A 198 12.45 -7.94 36.71
N GLU A 199 13.04 -8.70 37.63
CA GLU A 199 12.57 -10.03 37.98
C GLU A 199 11.21 -9.99 38.71
N LYS A 200 11.02 -9.05 39.65
CA LYS A 200 9.73 -8.81 40.33
C LYS A 200 8.65 -8.44 39.30
N LEU A 201 8.96 -7.52 38.41
CA LEU A 201 8.06 -7.10 37.35
C LEU A 201 7.69 -8.28 36.43
N THR A 202 8.68 -9.08 36.03
CA THR A 202 8.46 -10.26 35.18
C THR A 202 7.52 -11.26 35.83
N SER A 203 7.75 -11.56 37.10
CA SER A 203 6.93 -12.48 37.89
C SER A 203 5.47 -12.03 38.02
N TYR A 204 5.22 -10.73 38.05
CA TYR A 204 3.87 -10.16 38.09
C TYR A 204 3.22 -10.12 36.70
N MET A 205 3.97 -9.73 35.70
CA MET A 205 3.43 -9.49 34.35
C MET A 205 3.22 -10.76 33.52
N ILE A 206 4.05 -11.79 33.74
CA ILE A 206 4.06 -13.01 32.91
C ILE A 206 3.51 -14.19 33.70
N ASN A 207 2.54 -14.89 33.11
CA ASN A 207 2.07 -16.16 33.64
C ASN A 207 3.18 -17.22 33.45
N PRO A 208 3.72 -17.80 34.53
CA PRO A 208 4.88 -18.71 34.44
C PRO A 208 4.53 -20.02 33.71
N GLU A 209 3.29 -20.51 33.81
CA GLU A 209 2.86 -21.77 33.19
C GLU A 209 2.65 -21.61 31.66
N LYS A 210 2.09 -20.46 31.23
CA LYS A 210 1.71 -20.22 29.84
C LYS A 210 2.71 -19.41 29.07
N GLY A 211 3.63 -18.71 29.74
CA GLY A 211 4.55 -17.75 29.10
C GLY A 211 3.85 -16.55 28.41
N THR A 212 2.61 -16.28 28.83
CA THR A 212 1.79 -15.20 28.26
C THR A 212 1.61 -14.06 29.25
N LEU A 213 1.26 -12.89 28.74
CA LEU A 213 0.96 -11.73 29.59
C LEU A 213 -0.19 -12.04 30.56
N ASN A 214 -0.02 -11.63 31.81
CA ASN A 214 -1.09 -11.64 32.78
C ASN A 214 -2.11 -10.56 32.49
N GLY A 215 -3.36 -10.91 32.21
CA GLY A 215 -4.40 -9.97 31.80
C GLY A 215 -4.68 -8.83 32.80
N VAL A 216 -4.26 -8.98 34.07
CA VAL A 216 -4.45 -7.94 35.08
C VAL A 216 -3.59 -6.70 34.90
N VAL A 217 -2.55 -6.75 34.05
CA VAL A 217 -1.65 -5.60 33.76
C VAL A 217 -2.20 -4.69 32.68
N ALA A 218 -3.07 -5.19 31.81
CA ALA A 218 -3.59 -4.43 30.69
C ALA A 218 -4.35 -3.17 31.15
N GLY A 219 -3.96 -2.01 30.62
CA GLY A 219 -4.59 -0.72 30.91
C GLY A 219 -4.22 -0.08 32.24
N LYS A 220 -3.39 -0.72 33.07
CA LYS A 220 -2.86 -0.11 34.30
C LYS A 220 -1.77 0.93 33.99
N SER A 221 -1.67 1.95 34.81
CA SER A 221 -0.58 2.92 34.77
C SER A 221 0.76 2.30 35.18
N ALA A 222 1.88 2.94 34.83
CA ALA A 222 3.22 2.49 35.24
C ALA A 222 3.37 2.40 36.76
N VAL A 223 2.77 3.35 37.51
CA VAL A 223 2.79 3.38 38.96
C VAL A 223 2.02 2.20 39.57
N GLU A 224 0.80 1.94 39.09
CA GLU A 224 -0.01 0.79 39.57
C GLU A 224 0.66 -0.55 39.30
N ILE A 225 1.35 -0.67 38.15
CA ILE A 225 2.11 -1.89 37.82
C ILE A 225 3.31 -2.04 38.76
N ALA A 226 4.06 -0.97 39.00
CA ALA A 226 5.19 -0.99 39.91
C ALA A 226 4.78 -1.35 41.33
N GLU A 227 3.76 -0.68 41.89
CA GLU A 227 3.19 -0.96 43.22
C GLU A 227 2.73 -2.44 43.34
N SER A 228 2.00 -2.93 42.34
CA SER A 228 1.51 -4.31 42.31
C SER A 228 2.65 -5.34 42.20
N SER A 229 3.81 -4.92 41.66
CA SER A 229 5.01 -5.77 41.56
C SER A 229 5.94 -5.63 42.75
N GLY A 230 5.61 -4.79 43.75
CA GLY A 230 6.48 -4.51 44.93
C GLY A 230 7.70 -3.69 44.53
N ILE A 231 7.57 -2.77 43.58
CA ILE A 231 8.65 -1.87 43.15
C ILE A 231 8.25 -0.43 43.50
N ASP A 232 9.18 0.30 44.13
CA ASP A 232 8.95 1.70 44.50
C ASP A 232 9.42 2.63 43.38
N VAL A 233 8.52 3.47 42.89
CA VAL A 233 8.83 4.44 41.83
C VAL A 233 8.20 5.81 42.12
N PRO A 234 8.74 6.89 41.59
CA PRO A 234 8.15 8.23 41.71
C PRO A 234 6.69 8.24 41.20
N LYS A 235 5.80 8.96 41.89
CA LYS A 235 4.37 9.05 41.53
C LYS A 235 4.09 9.61 40.14
N ASN A 236 5.05 10.33 39.55
CA ASN A 236 4.96 10.87 38.19
C ASN A 236 5.58 9.95 37.12
N THR A 237 5.91 8.72 37.49
CA THR A 237 6.45 7.72 36.55
C THR A 237 5.46 7.44 35.42
N LYS A 238 5.93 7.63 34.20
CA LYS A 238 5.15 7.41 32.97
C LYS A 238 5.37 6.04 32.36
N ILE A 239 6.62 5.56 32.37
CA ILE A 239 7.03 4.32 31.70
C ILE A 239 8.04 3.57 32.56
N LEU A 240 7.87 2.27 32.73
CA LEU A 240 8.85 1.36 33.30
C LEU A 240 9.70 0.75 32.19
N ILE A 241 11.00 0.69 32.34
CA ILE A 241 11.93 0.23 31.32
C ILE A 241 12.79 -0.92 31.87
N VAL A 242 12.80 -2.03 31.14
CA VAL A 242 13.60 -3.23 31.45
C VAL A 242 14.69 -3.39 30.38
N ARG A 243 15.95 -3.47 30.78
CA ARG A 243 17.06 -3.78 29.88
C ARG A 243 17.08 -5.27 29.57
N LEU A 244 17.03 -5.64 28.29
CA LEU A 244 17.08 -7.03 27.85
C LEU A 244 18.29 -7.27 26.94
N LYS A 245 18.87 -8.45 27.02
CA LYS A 245 20.00 -8.89 26.18
C LYS A 245 19.57 -9.67 24.94
N GLY A 246 18.36 -10.21 24.95
CA GLY A 246 17.84 -11.07 23.89
C GLY A 246 16.31 -11.02 23.76
N VAL A 247 15.80 -11.77 22.81
CA VAL A 247 14.37 -11.90 22.51
C VAL A 247 13.97 -13.38 22.61
N GLY A 248 12.78 -13.68 23.06
CA GLY A 248 12.27 -15.03 23.12
C GLY A 248 11.89 -15.48 24.53
N LYS A 249 11.72 -16.78 24.71
CA LYS A 249 11.21 -17.38 25.97
C LYS A 249 12.11 -17.10 27.17
N ASP A 250 13.41 -17.01 26.95
CA ASP A 250 14.38 -16.70 28.03
C ASP A 250 14.34 -15.22 28.43
N TYR A 251 13.66 -14.39 27.65
CA TYR A 251 13.44 -12.97 27.90
C TYR A 251 11.94 -12.65 27.84
N PRO A 252 11.14 -13.08 28.82
CA PRO A 252 9.67 -13.07 28.74
C PRO A 252 9.06 -11.69 28.49
N LEU A 253 9.70 -10.61 28.96
CA LEU A 253 9.25 -9.23 28.70
C LEU A 253 9.54 -8.75 27.28
N SER A 254 10.12 -9.55 26.39
CA SER A 254 10.26 -9.23 24.97
C SER A 254 8.95 -9.37 24.17
N VAL A 255 7.85 -9.80 24.78
CA VAL A 255 6.50 -9.90 24.18
C VAL A 255 5.77 -8.55 24.17
N GLU A 256 4.60 -8.53 23.51
CA GLU A 256 3.60 -7.45 23.65
C GLU A 256 3.14 -7.34 25.10
N LYS A 257 3.12 -6.12 25.66
CA LYS A 257 2.88 -5.88 27.10
C LYS A 257 1.57 -5.15 27.42
N LEU A 258 0.93 -4.52 26.41
CA LEU A 258 -0.34 -3.79 26.53
C LEU A 258 -0.41 -2.88 27.79
N SER A 259 0.69 -2.22 28.09
CA SER A 259 0.90 -1.43 29.32
C SER A 259 2.08 -0.48 29.12
N PRO A 260 2.27 0.55 29.96
CA PRO A 260 3.39 1.47 29.88
C PRO A 260 4.71 0.85 30.40
N VAL A 261 5.06 -0.30 29.85
CA VAL A 261 6.31 -1.01 30.09
C VAL A 261 7.04 -1.21 28.76
N LEU A 262 8.34 -0.90 28.72
CA LEU A 262 9.19 -1.06 27.53
C LEU A 262 10.38 -1.97 27.81
N SER A 263 10.72 -2.78 26.82
CA SER A 263 12.00 -3.46 26.76
C SER A 263 13.01 -2.56 26.05
N TYR A 264 14.24 -2.52 26.55
CA TYR A 264 15.30 -1.66 26.03
C TYR A 264 16.50 -2.51 25.62
N TYR A 265 17.00 -2.25 24.42
CA TYR A 265 18.15 -2.92 23.83
C TYR A 265 19.17 -1.88 23.35
N THR A 266 20.45 -2.17 23.55
CA THR A 266 21.54 -1.39 22.98
C THR A 266 22.21 -2.21 21.88
N VAL A 267 22.49 -1.60 20.74
CA VAL A 267 23.09 -2.23 19.56
C VAL A 267 24.25 -1.42 19.03
N LYS A 268 25.21 -2.07 18.40
CA LYS A 268 26.45 -1.43 17.92
C LYS A 268 26.24 -0.52 16.73
N ASP A 269 25.38 -0.96 15.81
CA ASP A 269 25.15 -0.29 14.54
C ASP A 269 23.76 -0.60 13.98
N SER A 270 23.44 0.02 12.85
CA SER A 270 22.13 -0.14 12.20
C SER A 270 21.86 -1.57 11.74
N LEU A 271 22.87 -2.36 11.41
CA LEU A 271 22.65 -3.76 10.97
C LEU A 271 22.19 -4.61 12.15
N GLU A 272 22.86 -4.53 13.29
CA GLU A 272 22.44 -5.21 14.52
C GLU A 272 21.07 -4.68 14.99
N GLY A 273 20.81 -3.37 14.84
CA GLY A 273 19.52 -2.75 15.14
C GLY A 273 18.38 -3.34 14.32
N PHE A 274 18.59 -3.52 13.03
CA PHE A 274 17.62 -4.13 12.13
C PHE A 274 17.36 -5.60 12.48
N GLU A 275 18.41 -6.38 12.73
CA GLU A 275 18.25 -7.78 13.12
C GLU A 275 17.52 -7.90 14.46
N ARG A 276 17.81 -7.04 15.44
CA ARG A 276 17.08 -7.01 16.71
C ARG A 276 15.61 -6.66 16.52
N CYS A 277 15.28 -5.71 15.69
CA CYS A 277 13.89 -5.37 15.35
C CYS A 277 13.17 -6.53 14.66
N LYS A 278 13.82 -7.25 13.75
CA LYS A 278 13.28 -8.46 13.12
C LYS A 278 13.02 -9.58 14.12
N GLU A 279 13.95 -9.82 15.05
CA GLU A 279 13.76 -10.81 16.12
C GLU A 279 12.52 -10.47 16.97
N ILE A 280 12.33 -9.20 17.33
CA ILE A 280 11.17 -8.74 18.11
C ILE A 280 9.88 -8.93 17.32
N LEU A 281 9.86 -8.53 16.04
CA LEU A 281 8.69 -8.75 15.15
C LEU A 281 8.37 -10.25 15.05
N LYS A 282 9.36 -11.08 14.80
CA LYS A 282 9.20 -12.53 14.67
C LYS A 282 8.66 -13.17 15.94
N PHE A 283 8.96 -12.60 17.10
CA PHE A 283 8.45 -13.04 18.36
C PHE A 283 7.08 -12.43 18.67
N ASN A 284 6.05 -12.83 17.87
CA ASN A 284 4.63 -12.52 18.04
C ASN A 284 4.16 -11.12 17.56
N GLY A 285 4.82 -10.54 16.57
CA GLY A 285 4.44 -9.24 16.00
C GLY A 285 4.57 -9.14 14.48
N GLU A 286 4.83 -10.26 13.78
CA GLU A 286 5.05 -10.25 12.33
C GLU A 286 3.89 -9.62 11.57
N GLY A 287 4.24 -8.80 10.60
CA GLY A 287 3.30 -8.11 9.72
C GLY A 287 2.63 -6.88 10.31
N HIS A 288 2.78 -6.60 11.62
CA HIS A 288 2.05 -5.49 12.24
C HIS A 288 2.69 -4.12 11.95
N THR A 289 3.56 -3.63 12.78
CA THR A 289 4.13 -2.28 12.71
C THR A 289 5.58 -2.29 13.21
N ALA A 290 6.45 -1.48 12.61
CA ALA A 290 7.78 -1.16 13.11
C ALA A 290 8.03 0.35 13.04
N VAL A 291 8.88 0.86 13.92
CA VAL A 291 9.17 2.29 14.05
C VAL A 291 10.64 2.55 13.87
N ILE A 292 10.97 3.63 13.21
CA ILE A 292 12.36 4.14 13.14
C ILE A 292 12.39 5.65 13.39
N HIS A 293 13.33 6.09 14.21
CA HIS A 293 13.73 7.48 14.30
C HIS A 293 15.14 7.62 13.70
N SER A 294 15.27 8.36 12.63
CA SER A 294 16.52 8.63 11.90
C SER A 294 16.41 9.90 11.06
N GLN A 295 17.55 10.52 10.73
CA GLN A 295 17.66 11.60 9.74
C GLN A 295 18.36 11.12 8.45
N ASP A 296 18.83 9.88 8.38
CA ASP A 296 19.43 9.28 7.17
C ASP A 296 18.39 8.52 6.37
N GLU A 297 17.97 9.10 5.24
CA GLU A 297 16.95 8.51 4.34
C GLU A 297 17.36 7.12 3.85
N ARG A 298 18.63 6.85 3.61
CA ARG A 298 19.11 5.53 3.17
C ARG A 298 18.91 4.46 4.25
N ILE A 299 19.08 4.86 5.52
CA ILE A 299 18.83 3.97 6.66
C ILE A 299 17.33 3.72 6.81
N ILE A 300 16.50 4.76 6.63
CA ILE A 300 15.03 4.66 6.66
C ILE A 300 14.52 3.73 5.58
N GLU A 301 14.98 3.90 4.33
CA GLU A 301 14.61 3.05 3.20
C GLU A 301 15.01 1.60 3.45
N LYS A 302 16.27 1.37 3.86
CA LYS A 302 16.77 0.02 4.15
C LYS A 302 16.03 -0.65 5.31
N PHE A 303 15.67 0.10 6.34
CA PHE A 303 14.83 -0.40 7.42
C PHE A 303 13.46 -0.82 6.89
N GLY A 304 12.83 0.00 6.05
CA GLY A 304 11.56 -0.30 5.40
C GLY A 304 11.59 -1.60 4.58
N GLU A 305 12.66 -1.82 3.82
CA GLU A 305 12.85 -3.03 3.01
C GLU A 305 13.07 -4.29 3.87
N MET A 306 13.74 -4.14 5.01
CA MET A 306 14.14 -5.30 5.83
C MET A 306 13.09 -5.74 6.86
N MET A 307 12.17 -4.87 7.26
CA MET A 307 11.20 -5.19 8.31
C MET A 307 10.01 -5.99 7.78
N ASP A 308 9.72 -7.10 8.42
CA ASP A 308 8.51 -7.91 8.19
C ASP A 308 7.29 -7.26 8.86
N ALA A 309 6.95 -6.04 8.45
CA ALA A 309 5.83 -5.25 8.99
C ALA A 309 5.02 -4.61 7.85
N GLY A 310 3.70 -4.54 8.03
CA GLY A 310 2.80 -3.91 7.06
C GLY A 310 2.83 -2.38 7.13
N ARG A 311 3.39 -1.82 8.20
CA ARG A 311 3.52 -0.37 8.44
C ARG A 311 4.87 -0.04 9.02
N ILE A 312 5.55 0.92 8.40
CA ILE A 312 6.78 1.51 8.92
C ILE A 312 6.47 2.96 9.30
N ILE A 313 6.63 3.28 10.57
CA ILE A 313 6.38 4.61 11.11
C ILE A 313 7.72 5.32 11.28
N VAL A 314 7.85 6.49 10.69
CA VAL A 314 9.10 7.24 10.67
C VAL A 314 8.95 8.55 11.46
N ASN A 315 9.85 8.80 12.41
CA ASN A 315 9.97 10.05 13.16
C ASN A 315 8.63 10.57 13.74
N SER A 316 7.78 9.65 14.22
CA SER A 316 6.47 9.98 14.79
C SER A 316 5.99 8.90 15.78
N PRO A 317 5.04 9.23 16.69
CA PRO A 317 4.51 8.29 17.66
C PRO A 317 3.80 7.13 16.97
N SER A 318 4.10 5.88 17.33
CA SER A 318 3.55 4.70 16.66
C SER A 318 2.06 4.52 16.85
N SER A 319 1.54 4.70 18.06
CA SER A 319 0.12 4.52 18.35
C SER A 319 -0.76 5.36 17.42
N GLN A 320 -0.47 6.65 17.31
CA GLN A 320 -1.20 7.59 16.47
C GLN A 320 -0.83 7.46 14.99
N GLY A 321 0.45 7.25 14.70
CA GLY A 321 0.96 7.11 13.33
C GLY A 321 0.41 5.87 12.61
N ALA A 322 0.27 4.75 13.31
CA ALA A 322 -0.28 3.53 12.74
C ALA A 322 -1.80 3.62 12.52
N ILE A 323 -2.53 4.31 13.41
CA ILE A 323 -3.95 4.60 13.23
C ILE A 323 -4.17 5.43 11.96
N GLY A 324 -3.27 6.36 11.64
CA GLY A 324 -3.28 7.17 10.43
C GLY A 324 -3.92 8.55 10.59
N ASP A 325 -3.79 9.39 9.57
CA ASP A 325 -4.33 10.74 9.37
C ASP A 325 -3.68 11.87 10.21
N ILE A 326 -3.24 11.62 11.44
CA ILE A 326 -2.70 12.69 12.30
C ILE A 326 -1.25 13.04 11.93
N TYR A 327 -0.40 12.04 11.76
CA TYR A 327 1.04 12.22 11.51
C TYR A 327 1.49 11.84 10.10
N ASN A 328 0.61 11.19 9.32
CA ASN A 328 0.91 10.70 7.98
C ASN A 328 -0.38 10.55 7.14
N CYS A 329 -0.23 10.18 5.88
CA CYS A 329 -1.35 10.01 4.94
C CYS A 329 -2.02 8.62 4.97
N ALA A 330 -1.70 7.77 5.95
CA ALA A 330 -2.33 6.45 6.06
C ALA A 330 -3.84 6.61 6.35
N THR A 331 -4.63 5.74 5.77
CA THR A 331 -6.09 5.74 6.00
C THR A 331 -6.40 5.50 7.49
N PRO A 332 -7.22 6.35 8.14
CA PRO A 332 -7.59 6.16 9.52
C PRO A 332 -8.27 4.82 9.78
N SER A 333 -7.76 4.04 10.72
CA SER A 333 -8.30 2.72 11.06
C SER A 333 -7.96 2.28 12.46
N LEU A 334 -8.88 1.53 13.05
CA LEU A 334 -8.65 0.76 14.28
C LEU A 334 -8.60 -0.76 14.01
N THR A 335 -8.43 -1.14 12.74
CA THR A 335 -8.21 -2.53 12.31
C THR A 335 -7.01 -2.55 11.37
N LEU A 336 -5.85 -2.84 11.92
CA LEU A 336 -4.55 -2.67 11.28
C LEU A 336 -4.08 -4.02 10.69
N GLY A 337 -4.36 -4.27 9.41
CA GLY A 337 -4.00 -5.52 8.75
C GLY A 337 -2.50 -5.83 8.81
N CYS A 338 -2.15 -7.11 8.98
CA CYS A 338 -0.78 -7.58 9.15
C CYS A 338 -0.28 -8.41 7.95
N GLY A 339 -1.08 -8.54 6.90
CA GLY A 339 -0.74 -9.30 5.70
C GLY A 339 -0.44 -10.77 5.95
N SER A 340 0.12 -11.44 4.95
CA SER A 340 0.44 -12.88 5.01
C SER A 340 1.45 -13.23 6.11
N LYS A 341 2.40 -12.35 6.40
CA LYS A 341 3.36 -12.52 7.51
C LYS A 341 2.64 -12.61 8.86
N GLY A 342 1.66 -11.74 9.09
CA GLY A 342 0.80 -11.78 10.26
C GLY A 342 -0.39 -12.73 10.13
N LYS A 343 -0.43 -13.59 9.10
CA LYS A 343 -1.52 -14.53 8.79
C LYS A 343 -2.87 -13.83 8.64
N ASN A 344 -2.85 -12.66 8.01
CA ASN A 344 -4.02 -11.85 7.69
C ASN A 344 -4.25 -11.75 6.19
N SER A 345 -5.47 -11.38 5.79
CA SER A 345 -5.88 -11.24 4.39
C SER A 345 -5.47 -9.91 3.74
N THR A 346 -5.04 -8.93 4.51
CA THR A 346 -4.63 -7.60 4.02
C THR A 346 -3.52 -7.00 4.87
N THR A 347 -2.68 -6.14 4.27
CA THR A 347 -1.75 -5.24 4.96
C THR A 347 -2.33 -3.85 5.20
N ASP A 348 -3.53 -3.58 4.66
CA ASP A 348 -4.14 -2.26 4.72
C ASP A 348 -4.53 -1.87 6.15
N ASN A 349 -4.59 -0.57 6.37
CA ASN A 349 -5.47 -0.01 7.37
C ASN A 349 -6.90 -0.25 6.87
N VAL A 350 -7.60 -1.22 7.47
CA VAL A 350 -8.94 -1.62 7.03
C VAL A 350 -9.88 -0.41 7.05
N SER A 351 -10.60 -0.23 5.97
CA SER A 351 -11.47 0.93 5.74
C SER A 351 -12.73 0.53 4.98
N VAL A 352 -13.47 1.51 4.52
CA VAL A 352 -14.64 1.29 3.66
C VAL A 352 -14.30 0.52 2.38
N ASN A 353 -13.08 0.67 1.85
CA ASN A 353 -12.65 -0.04 0.64
C ASN A 353 -12.61 -1.57 0.81
N ASN A 354 -12.32 -2.03 2.03
CA ASN A 354 -12.26 -3.45 2.36
C ASN A 354 -13.66 -4.06 2.63
N LEU A 355 -14.70 -3.24 2.69
CA LEU A 355 -16.09 -3.63 2.95
C LEU A 355 -17.02 -3.43 1.75
N LEU A 356 -16.47 -3.49 0.53
CA LEU A 356 -17.22 -3.33 -0.72
C LEU A 356 -17.01 -4.52 -1.64
N ASN A 357 -18.08 -5.01 -2.22
CA ASN A 357 -18.03 -5.80 -3.45
C ASN A 357 -17.89 -4.84 -4.65
N ILE A 358 -16.85 -5.04 -5.45
CA ILE A 358 -16.63 -4.23 -6.64
C ILE A 358 -16.99 -5.04 -7.88
N LYS A 359 -18.16 -4.76 -8.46
CA LYS A 359 -18.51 -5.24 -9.79
C LYS A 359 -17.74 -4.48 -10.84
N ARG A 360 -17.27 -5.18 -11.85
CA ARG A 360 -16.58 -4.60 -12.99
C ARG A 360 -17.38 -4.89 -14.25
N VAL A 361 -17.80 -3.84 -14.94
CA VAL A 361 -18.45 -3.94 -16.26
C VAL A 361 -17.39 -3.62 -17.30
N PHE A 362 -16.95 -4.63 -18.03
CA PHE A 362 -16.00 -4.47 -19.11
C PHE A 362 -16.73 -4.36 -20.45
N LYS A 363 -16.41 -3.34 -21.21
CA LYS A 363 -16.88 -3.18 -22.58
C LYS A 363 -15.81 -3.68 -23.54
N ARG A 364 -16.24 -4.15 -24.72
CA ARG A 364 -15.30 -4.61 -25.74
C ARG A 364 -14.34 -3.48 -26.14
N ARG A 365 -13.05 -3.73 -26.07
CA ARG A 365 -12.07 -2.86 -26.72
C ARG A 365 -12.19 -2.97 -28.22
N VAL A 366 -12.36 -1.85 -28.90
CA VAL A 366 -12.42 -1.79 -30.35
C VAL A 366 -11.00 -1.75 -30.95
N ASN A 367 -10.10 -2.60 -30.45
CA ASN A 367 -8.69 -2.59 -30.86
C ASN A 367 -8.45 -3.28 -32.22
N MET A 368 -9.46 -3.95 -32.76
CA MET A 368 -9.32 -4.76 -33.98
C MET A 368 -9.77 -4.04 -35.25
N GLN A 369 -10.25 -2.81 -35.13
CA GLN A 369 -10.79 -2.02 -36.25
C GLN A 369 -10.43 -0.55 -36.10
N TRP A 370 -9.16 -0.25 -35.94
CA TRP A 370 -8.73 1.13 -36.06
C TRP A 370 -8.17 1.38 -37.46
N PHE A 371 -8.53 2.51 -38.02
CA PHE A 371 -8.07 2.96 -39.32
C PHE A 371 -7.16 4.18 -39.10
N LYS A 372 -5.89 4.03 -39.42
CA LYS A 372 -4.92 5.12 -39.35
C LYS A 372 -4.73 5.67 -40.75
N VAL A 373 -5.03 6.93 -40.92
CA VAL A 373 -4.72 7.68 -42.13
C VAL A 373 -3.45 8.49 -41.90
N PRO A 374 -2.74 8.90 -42.98
CA PRO A 374 -1.65 9.84 -42.88
C PRO A 374 -2.08 11.14 -42.17
N SER A 375 -1.18 11.78 -41.44
CA SER A 375 -1.45 13.03 -40.73
C SER A 375 -1.89 14.16 -41.64
N LYS A 376 -1.51 14.10 -42.92
CA LYS A 376 -1.90 15.05 -43.95
C LYS A 376 -2.31 14.30 -45.22
N ILE A 377 -3.46 14.66 -45.79
CA ILE A 377 -3.97 14.17 -47.05
C ILE A 377 -4.39 15.39 -47.87
N TYR A 378 -3.76 15.59 -49.04
CA TYR A 378 -4.06 16.66 -49.98
C TYR A 378 -4.70 16.03 -51.23
N PHE A 379 -5.93 16.41 -51.61
CA PHE A 379 -6.70 15.77 -52.68
C PHE A 379 -7.37 16.79 -53.64
N GLU A 380 -6.90 18.02 -53.67
CA GLU A 380 -7.38 19.04 -54.61
C GLU A 380 -6.48 19.17 -55.83
N LYS A 381 -7.01 19.85 -56.91
CA LYS A 381 -6.22 20.12 -58.11
C LYS A 381 -5.05 21.04 -57.77
N GLY A 382 -3.86 20.58 -58.06
CA GLY A 382 -2.62 21.35 -57.79
C GLY A 382 -1.99 21.01 -56.42
N SER A 383 -2.54 20.04 -55.65
CA SER A 383 -1.99 19.63 -54.34
C SER A 383 -0.52 19.20 -54.40
N ILE A 384 0.00 18.84 -55.57
CA ILE A 384 1.41 18.52 -55.76
C ILE A 384 2.36 19.70 -55.37
N SER A 385 1.86 20.92 -55.38
CA SER A 385 2.64 22.10 -54.95
C SER A 385 3.01 22.08 -53.47
N TYR A 386 2.33 21.30 -52.62
CA TYR A 386 2.70 21.08 -51.22
C TYR A 386 4.07 20.41 -51.04
N LEU A 387 4.65 19.82 -52.12
CA LEU A 387 6.04 19.36 -52.10
C LEU A 387 7.05 20.51 -51.93
N GLU A 388 6.65 21.74 -52.24
CA GLU A 388 7.47 22.94 -52.07
C GLU A 388 7.66 23.29 -50.60
N ASP A 389 6.72 22.87 -49.72
CA ASP A 389 6.68 23.15 -48.27
C ASP A 389 7.31 22.05 -47.41
N MET A 390 8.00 21.06 -48.01
CA MET A 390 8.70 19.99 -47.29
C MET A 390 10.03 20.52 -46.73
N ASP A 391 10.08 20.83 -45.45
CA ASP A 391 11.27 21.33 -44.77
C ASP A 391 12.24 20.20 -44.40
N ASP A 392 13.51 20.54 -44.18
CA ASP A 392 14.59 19.69 -43.63
C ASP A 392 14.90 18.40 -44.41
N ILE A 393 14.53 18.30 -45.69
CA ILE A 393 14.78 17.15 -46.55
C ILE A 393 15.77 17.54 -47.66
N ASN A 394 16.87 16.81 -47.80
CA ASN A 394 17.95 17.10 -48.72
C ASN A 394 18.20 16.01 -49.75
N ARG A 395 17.80 14.80 -49.51
CA ARG A 395 18.08 13.64 -50.37
C ARG A 395 16.79 12.82 -50.56
N ILE A 396 16.18 12.98 -51.72
CA ILE A 396 14.85 12.41 -52.01
C ILE A 396 14.98 11.21 -52.97
N PHE A 397 14.46 10.08 -52.57
CA PHE A 397 14.37 8.89 -53.39
C PHE A 397 12.94 8.72 -53.94
N ILE A 398 12.79 8.79 -55.26
CA ILE A 398 11.48 8.66 -55.91
C ILE A 398 11.32 7.23 -56.44
N VAL A 399 10.31 6.50 -55.98
CA VAL A 399 9.95 5.16 -56.46
C VAL A 399 8.71 5.25 -57.35
N THR A 400 8.83 4.76 -58.59
CA THR A 400 7.78 4.95 -59.61
C THR A 400 7.85 3.84 -60.67
N ASP A 401 6.95 3.89 -61.62
CA ASP A 401 6.93 3.04 -62.80
C ASP A 401 7.26 3.83 -64.08
N GLU A 402 7.62 3.12 -65.16
CA GLU A 402 7.95 3.74 -66.44
C GLU A 402 6.78 4.55 -67.05
N THR A 403 5.54 4.23 -66.74
CA THR A 403 4.37 4.95 -67.23
C THR A 403 4.33 6.36 -66.66
N MET A 404 4.61 6.51 -65.35
CA MET A 404 4.70 7.83 -64.72
C MET A 404 5.83 8.68 -65.29
N VAL A 405 6.94 8.07 -65.66
CA VAL A 405 8.06 8.74 -66.37
C VAL A 405 7.61 9.22 -67.77
N LYS A 406 7.05 8.32 -68.55
CA LYS A 406 6.56 8.62 -69.95
C LYS A 406 5.48 9.70 -69.96
N LEU A 407 4.61 9.74 -68.96
CA LEU A 407 3.56 10.74 -68.81
C LEU A 407 4.09 12.11 -68.28
N GLY A 408 5.36 12.23 -67.97
CA GLY A 408 5.94 13.44 -67.44
C GLY A 408 5.58 13.80 -66.00
N ASN A 409 5.02 12.85 -65.26
CA ASN A 409 4.61 13.09 -63.87
C ASN A 409 5.80 13.18 -62.92
N VAL A 410 6.86 12.42 -63.18
CA VAL A 410 8.12 12.50 -62.42
C VAL A 410 8.72 13.91 -62.55
N GLN A 411 8.72 14.46 -63.76
CA GLN A 411 9.22 15.82 -64.02
C GLN A 411 8.40 16.88 -63.29
N LYS A 412 7.11 16.70 -63.13
CA LYS A 412 6.26 17.61 -62.33
C LYS A 412 6.64 17.56 -60.85
N VAL A 413 6.86 16.36 -60.28
CA VAL A 413 7.33 16.21 -58.91
C VAL A 413 8.68 16.91 -58.72
N ILE A 414 9.66 16.62 -59.61
CA ILE A 414 10.99 17.23 -59.57
C ILE A 414 10.93 18.75 -59.70
N TYR A 415 10.04 19.27 -60.55
CA TYR A 415 9.83 20.70 -60.73
C TYR A 415 9.40 21.39 -59.42
N HIS A 416 8.44 20.81 -58.69
CA HIS A 416 7.99 21.34 -57.40
C HIS A 416 9.06 21.19 -56.31
N LEU A 417 9.78 20.08 -56.27
CA LEU A 417 10.88 19.88 -55.32
C LEU A 417 12.02 20.86 -55.54
N ASN A 418 12.34 21.22 -56.80
CA ASN A 418 13.39 22.20 -57.12
C ASN A 418 13.01 23.65 -56.84
N LYS A 419 11.74 23.95 -56.60
CA LYS A 419 11.28 25.27 -56.15
C LYS A 419 11.51 25.52 -54.66
N ARG A 420 11.86 24.51 -53.92
CA ARG A 420 12.20 24.64 -52.48
C ARG A 420 13.42 25.55 -52.33
N ASN A 421 13.50 26.23 -51.22
CA ASN A 421 14.62 27.11 -50.89
C ASN A 421 15.96 26.38 -50.69
N ASN A 422 15.95 25.04 -50.56
CA ASN A 422 17.13 24.21 -50.41
C ASN A 422 17.33 23.32 -51.63
N ASN A 423 18.55 23.30 -52.20
CA ASN A 423 18.94 22.37 -53.26
C ASN A 423 18.86 20.94 -52.70
N CYS A 424 17.96 20.11 -53.22
CA CYS A 424 17.87 18.69 -52.87
C CYS A 424 18.51 17.83 -53.99
N GLN A 425 19.12 16.71 -53.56
CA GLN A 425 19.53 15.63 -54.45
C GLN A 425 18.35 14.71 -54.69
N ILE A 426 18.13 14.31 -55.93
CA ILE A 426 16.98 13.45 -56.27
C ILE A 426 17.50 12.25 -57.05
N GLU A 427 17.14 11.05 -56.59
CA GLU A 427 17.38 9.79 -57.30
C GLU A 427 16.02 9.14 -57.62
N VAL A 428 15.89 8.58 -58.82
CA VAL A 428 14.62 8.02 -59.31
C VAL A 428 14.79 6.56 -59.65
N PHE A 429 14.06 5.70 -58.95
CA PHE A 429 13.90 4.29 -59.29
C PHE A 429 12.56 4.11 -60.05
N SER A 430 12.64 3.81 -61.36
CA SER A 430 11.47 3.77 -62.25
C SER A 430 11.12 2.37 -62.76
N SER A 431 11.75 1.30 -62.19
CA SER A 431 11.59 -0.07 -62.66
C SER A 431 10.50 -0.87 -61.94
N VAL A 432 9.50 -0.16 -61.36
CA VAL A 432 8.39 -0.86 -60.72
C VAL A 432 7.44 -1.40 -61.78
N SER A 433 7.25 -2.73 -61.78
CA SER A 433 6.28 -3.42 -62.64
C SER A 433 4.90 -3.49 -61.98
N PRO A 434 3.80 -3.65 -62.74
CA PRO A 434 2.57 -4.10 -62.16
C PRO A 434 2.76 -5.46 -61.46
N ASP A 435 2.21 -5.59 -60.25
CA ASP A 435 2.36 -6.80 -59.43
C ASP A 435 3.84 -7.13 -59.15
N PRO A 436 4.55 -6.26 -58.41
CA PRO A 436 6.01 -6.30 -58.26
C PRO A 436 6.45 -7.51 -57.38
N ASP A 437 7.57 -8.08 -57.76
CA ASP A 437 8.23 -9.15 -57.04
C ASP A 437 9.30 -8.66 -56.04
N VAL A 438 9.86 -9.61 -55.28
CA VAL A 438 10.89 -9.34 -54.26
C VAL A 438 12.19 -8.84 -54.94
N GLU A 439 12.51 -9.33 -56.12
CA GLU A 439 13.69 -8.90 -56.92
C GLU A 439 13.62 -7.43 -57.25
N THR A 440 12.45 -6.89 -57.56
CA THR A 440 12.22 -5.46 -57.79
C THR A 440 12.54 -4.65 -56.52
N VAL A 441 12.10 -5.13 -55.36
CA VAL A 441 12.37 -4.45 -54.07
C VAL A 441 13.88 -4.46 -53.78
N TRP A 442 14.56 -5.59 -53.93
CA TRP A 442 15.98 -5.68 -53.66
C TRP A 442 16.82 -4.85 -54.58
N SER A 443 16.52 -4.82 -55.90
CA SER A 443 17.24 -3.99 -56.86
C SER A 443 17.16 -2.50 -56.55
N GLY A 444 15.98 -2.03 -56.15
CA GLY A 444 15.77 -0.65 -55.76
C GLY A 444 16.40 -0.32 -54.40
N LEU A 445 16.37 -1.26 -53.46
CA LEU A 445 16.98 -1.12 -52.13
C LEU A 445 18.51 -0.93 -52.22
N GLU A 446 19.20 -1.64 -53.17
CA GLU A 446 20.62 -1.44 -53.37
C GLU A 446 20.95 0.01 -53.85
N ILE A 447 20.11 0.55 -54.69
CA ILE A 447 20.27 1.92 -55.15
C ILE A 447 19.96 2.89 -53.99
N MET A 448 18.90 2.64 -53.25
CA MET A 448 18.51 3.45 -52.08
C MET A 448 19.62 3.46 -51.02
N LYS A 449 20.23 2.34 -50.68
CA LYS A 449 21.36 2.24 -49.73
C LYS A 449 22.56 3.06 -50.17
N ARG A 450 22.93 3.05 -51.48
CA ARG A 450 24.02 3.86 -52.01
C ARG A 450 23.70 5.36 -52.02
N PHE A 451 22.44 5.71 -52.31
CA PHE A 451 21.99 7.09 -52.33
C PHE A 451 21.80 7.67 -50.94
N SER A 452 21.45 6.88 -49.94
CA SER A 452 21.21 7.28 -48.56
C SER A 452 20.20 8.42 -48.43
N PRO A 453 18.91 8.21 -48.78
CA PRO A 453 17.90 9.24 -48.73
C PRO A 453 17.46 9.59 -47.32
N ASP A 454 16.99 10.83 -47.14
CA ASP A 454 16.28 11.27 -45.92
C ASP A 454 14.76 11.35 -46.15
N ALA A 455 14.29 11.16 -47.36
CA ALA A 455 12.86 11.02 -47.69
C ALA A 455 12.63 10.08 -48.88
N VAL A 456 11.51 9.39 -48.88
CA VAL A 456 11.05 8.53 -49.96
C VAL A 456 9.71 9.04 -50.47
N ILE A 457 9.61 9.25 -51.77
CA ILE A 457 8.37 9.63 -52.47
C ILE A 457 7.97 8.45 -53.36
N SER A 458 6.76 7.90 -53.15
CA SER A 458 6.17 6.98 -54.09
C SER A 458 5.25 7.71 -55.03
N LEU A 459 5.48 7.56 -56.35
CA LEU A 459 4.67 8.19 -57.41
C LEU A 459 4.06 7.10 -58.31
N GLY A 460 2.77 6.86 -58.16
CA GLY A 460 2.06 5.88 -58.98
C GLY A 460 0.87 5.30 -58.25
N GLY A 461 0.47 4.10 -58.61
CA GLY A 461 -0.60 3.32 -58.00
C GLY A 461 -0.09 2.47 -56.84
N GLY A 462 -0.88 1.44 -56.45
CA GLY A 462 -0.59 0.52 -55.37
C GLY A 462 0.82 -0.11 -55.47
N SER A 463 1.19 -0.63 -56.66
CA SER A 463 2.49 -1.27 -56.87
C SER A 463 3.69 -0.38 -56.49
N ALA A 464 3.68 0.89 -56.93
CA ALA A 464 4.75 1.83 -56.60
C ALA A 464 4.76 2.13 -55.07
N ILE A 465 3.59 2.25 -54.44
CA ILE A 465 3.47 2.50 -52.99
C ILE A 465 3.99 1.30 -52.18
N ASP A 466 3.65 0.08 -52.59
CA ASP A 466 4.04 -1.14 -51.88
C ASP A 466 5.54 -1.40 -51.99
N VAL A 467 6.12 -1.23 -53.19
CA VAL A 467 7.58 -1.33 -53.41
C VAL A 467 8.32 -0.25 -52.59
N ALA A 468 7.86 0.99 -52.58
CA ALA A 468 8.47 2.05 -51.79
C ALA A 468 8.44 1.76 -50.29
N LYS A 469 7.33 1.26 -49.77
CA LYS A 469 7.22 0.86 -48.36
C LYS A 469 8.12 -0.32 -48.02
N ALA A 470 8.18 -1.35 -48.85
CA ALA A 470 9.04 -2.49 -48.68
C ALA A 470 10.53 -2.09 -48.67
N MET A 471 10.95 -1.26 -49.68
CA MET A 471 12.30 -0.71 -49.67
C MET A 471 12.63 0.08 -48.43
N TRP A 472 11.73 0.96 -48.00
CA TRP A 472 11.91 1.75 -46.79
C TRP A 472 12.03 0.89 -45.55
N MET A 473 11.19 -0.12 -45.41
CA MET A 473 11.20 -1.07 -44.29
C MET A 473 12.58 -1.76 -44.18
N PHE A 474 13.09 -2.36 -45.28
CA PHE A 474 14.40 -3.01 -45.30
C PHE A 474 15.59 -2.05 -45.26
N TYR A 475 15.38 -0.78 -45.58
CA TYR A 475 16.40 0.26 -45.42
C TYR A 475 16.60 0.61 -43.93
N GLU A 476 15.50 0.80 -43.21
CA GLU A 476 15.51 1.15 -41.78
C GLU A 476 15.84 -0.08 -40.89
N TYR A 477 15.42 -1.28 -41.30
CA TYR A 477 15.56 -2.52 -40.54
C TYR A 477 16.24 -3.61 -41.39
N PRO A 478 17.56 -3.50 -41.60
CA PRO A 478 18.29 -4.39 -42.52
C PRO A 478 18.37 -5.84 -42.04
N ASP A 479 18.03 -6.13 -40.78
CA ASP A 479 18.06 -7.46 -40.18
C ASP A 479 16.71 -8.21 -40.31
N LEU A 480 15.69 -7.61 -40.92
CA LEU A 480 14.43 -8.28 -41.26
C LEU A 480 14.58 -9.09 -42.54
#